data_8a9dfe95255e4886f9cb33c4bab765cb
#
_entry.id   8a9dfe95255e4886f9cb33c4bab765cb
#
_cell.length_a   1.000
_cell.length_b   1.000
_cell.length_c   1.000
_cell.angle_alpha   90.00
_cell.angle_beta   90.00
_cell.angle_gamma   90.00
#
_symmetry.space_group_name_H-M   'P 1'
#
loop_
_entity.id
_entity.type
_entity.pdbx_description
1 polymer ?
#
loop_
_entity_poly.entity_id
_entity_poly.type
_entity_poly.pdbx_seq_one_letter_code
_entity_poly.pdbx_strand_id
1 'polypeptide(L)'
;MELITYEKNNLFQLPMKYYESYSLDNKMALGKRFTFVLIETGTGIAEINNKKIPFISPVVFCINEKEHIVINNCNKKIKVIYFHPSIINCELNFENVRRLPEDASVTLLQDSYINKFFINRNKEFIGKINVGPLTVKNFSLLCDSFNNESSNQFREHWPCRSRSYIMELLFSLLLSHL
;
A
#
# COMPACT_ATOMS: atom_id res chain seq x y z
N MET A 1 6.75 -13.69 6.91
CA MET A 1 7.16 -12.29 7.22
C MET A 1 6.03 -11.63 7.99
N GLU A 2 6.29 -11.14 9.19
CA GLU A 2 5.29 -10.38 9.94
C GLU A 2 5.01 -9.04 9.26
N LEU A 3 3.73 -8.67 9.16
CA LEU A 3 3.26 -7.42 8.53
C LEU A 3 3.10 -6.29 9.56
N ILE A 4 3.90 -6.34 10.59
CA ILE A 4 3.85 -5.44 11.74
C ILE A 4 5.20 -4.76 11.87
N THR A 5 5.17 -3.45 12.12
CA THR A 5 6.33 -2.69 12.57
C THR A 5 6.29 -2.59 14.08
N TYR A 6 7.30 -3.16 14.73
CA TYR A 6 7.47 -3.09 16.18
C TYR A 6 8.21 -1.79 16.55
N GLU A 7 7.77 -1.17 17.61
CA GLU A 7 8.54 -0.12 18.27
C GLU A 7 9.77 -0.74 18.94
N LYS A 8 10.91 -0.02 18.93
CA LYS A 8 12.20 -0.52 19.45
C LYS A 8 12.14 -1.01 20.89
N ASN A 9 11.30 -0.40 21.71
CA ASN A 9 11.08 -0.81 23.10
C ASN A 9 9.90 -1.77 23.27
N ASN A 10 9.31 -2.26 22.17
CA ASN A 10 8.16 -3.17 22.14
C ASN A 10 6.87 -2.65 22.81
N LEU A 11 6.72 -1.34 22.97
CA LEU A 11 5.51 -0.74 23.53
C LEU A 11 4.36 -0.66 22.53
N PHE A 12 4.70 -0.53 21.24
CA PHE A 12 3.72 -0.38 20.17
C PHE A 12 3.94 -1.39 19.05
N GLN A 13 2.82 -1.77 18.44
CA GLN A 13 2.80 -2.57 17.23
C GLN A 13 1.91 -1.87 16.21
N LEU A 14 2.46 -1.56 15.04
CA LEU A 14 1.70 -0.95 13.96
C LEU A 14 1.50 -1.96 12.84
N PRO A 15 0.24 -2.23 12.42
CA PRO A 15 -0.06 -3.18 11.37
C PRO A 15 0.26 -2.61 9.99
N MET A 16 1.52 -2.28 9.78
CA MET A 16 2.10 -1.81 8.54
C MET A 16 3.58 -2.22 8.45
N LYS A 17 4.08 -2.42 7.23
CA LYS A 17 5.48 -2.80 6.99
C LYS A 17 5.95 -2.27 5.64
N TYR A 18 7.16 -1.71 5.60
CA TYR A 18 7.88 -1.43 4.37
C TYR A 18 8.74 -2.62 3.96
N TYR A 19 8.82 -2.82 2.66
CA TYR A 19 9.69 -3.83 2.07
C TYR A 19 10.24 -3.34 0.74
N GLU A 20 11.47 -3.70 0.43
CA GLU A 20 12.12 -3.33 -0.81
C GLU A 20 12.88 -4.53 -1.38
N SER A 21 12.67 -4.84 -2.64
CA SER A 21 13.30 -6.00 -3.30
C SER A 21 13.34 -5.84 -4.82
N TYR A 22 14.13 -6.66 -5.49
CA TYR A 22 14.13 -6.81 -6.95
C TYR A 22 13.05 -7.76 -7.47
N SER A 23 12.38 -8.47 -6.58
CA SER A 23 11.27 -9.36 -6.89
C SER A 23 10.25 -9.31 -5.76
N LEU A 24 9.00 -9.63 -6.07
CA LEU A 24 7.92 -9.71 -5.11
C LEU A 24 7.14 -11.02 -5.31
N ASP A 25 6.98 -11.77 -4.25
CA ASP A 25 5.96 -12.81 -4.11
C ASP A 25 5.27 -12.61 -2.76
N ASN A 26 4.04 -12.07 -2.80
CA ASN A 26 3.33 -11.78 -1.57
C ASN A 26 2.57 -12.97 -0.97
N LYS A 27 2.69 -14.19 -1.54
CA LYS A 27 2.19 -15.44 -0.91
C LYS A 27 2.81 -15.69 0.46
N MET A 28 4.08 -15.32 0.58
CA MET A 28 4.85 -15.53 1.80
C MET A 28 4.48 -14.59 2.94
N ALA A 29 3.67 -13.58 2.69
CA ALA A 29 3.26 -12.63 3.72
C ALA A 29 2.14 -13.23 4.55
N LEU A 30 2.42 -13.43 5.84
CA LEU A 30 1.45 -13.92 6.81
C LEU A 30 0.40 -12.82 7.13
N GLY A 31 -0.87 -13.20 7.05
CA GLY A 31 -1.99 -12.36 7.45
C GLY A 31 -2.62 -11.55 6.30
N LYS A 32 -3.81 -11.00 6.60
CA LYS A 32 -4.54 -10.12 5.68
C LYS A 32 -3.91 -8.73 5.65
N ARG A 33 -3.72 -8.16 4.45
CA ARG A 33 -3.13 -6.84 4.22
C ARG A 33 -3.60 -6.24 2.92
N PHE A 34 -3.57 -4.93 2.83
CA PHE A 34 -3.42 -4.23 1.57
C PHE A 34 -1.94 -4.12 1.23
N THR A 35 -1.63 -4.22 -0.06
CA THR A 35 -0.25 -4.14 -0.56
C THR A 35 -0.19 -3.04 -1.62
N PHE A 36 0.52 -1.96 -1.31
CA PHE A 36 0.89 -0.93 -2.26
C PHE A 36 2.26 -1.28 -2.83
N VAL A 37 2.37 -1.34 -4.16
CA VAL A 37 3.62 -1.66 -4.86
C VAL A 37 3.95 -0.53 -5.82
N LEU A 38 5.10 0.10 -5.66
CA LEU A 38 5.62 1.13 -6.56
C LEU A 38 6.78 0.58 -7.37
N ILE A 39 6.67 0.69 -8.70
CA ILE A 39 7.74 0.40 -9.66
C ILE A 39 8.05 1.68 -10.42
N GLU A 40 9.20 2.29 -10.11
CA GLU A 40 9.59 3.59 -10.63
C GLU A 40 10.10 3.54 -12.08
N THR A 41 10.82 2.47 -12.41
CA THR A 41 11.46 2.32 -13.72
C THR A 41 11.52 0.87 -14.16
N GLY A 42 11.43 0.64 -15.47
CA GLY A 42 11.53 -0.66 -16.09
C GLY A 42 10.23 -1.12 -16.74
N THR A 43 10.28 -2.30 -17.31
CA THR A 43 9.14 -2.99 -17.92
C THR A 43 9.12 -4.43 -17.41
N GLY A 44 7.98 -5.06 -17.40
CA GLY A 44 7.89 -6.45 -16.96
C GLY A 44 6.48 -7.01 -17.02
N ILE A 45 6.32 -8.15 -16.38
CA ILE A 45 5.03 -8.82 -16.22
C ILE A 45 4.81 -9.02 -14.71
N ALA A 46 3.73 -8.46 -14.21
CA ALA A 46 3.19 -8.80 -12.90
C ALA A 46 2.16 -9.92 -13.09
N GLU A 47 2.14 -10.88 -12.20
CA GLU A 47 1.12 -11.91 -12.16
C GLU A 47 0.22 -11.70 -10.94
N ILE A 48 -1.06 -11.38 -11.18
CA ILE A 48 -2.06 -11.19 -10.12
C ILE A 48 -3.07 -12.33 -10.21
N ASN A 49 -3.15 -13.16 -9.18
CA ASN A 49 -4.03 -14.35 -9.14
C ASN A 49 -3.90 -15.22 -10.41
N ASN A 50 -2.67 -15.53 -10.82
CA ASN A 50 -2.31 -16.29 -12.02
C ASN A 50 -2.62 -15.57 -13.36
N LYS A 51 -3.09 -14.33 -13.34
CA LYS A 51 -3.30 -13.52 -14.53
C LYS A 51 -2.07 -12.66 -14.80
N LYS A 52 -1.44 -12.85 -15.96
CA LYS A 52 -0.28 -12.09 -16.41
C LYS A 52 -0.69 -10.70 -16.90
N ILE A 53 -0.07 -9.68 -16.34
CA ILE A 53 -0.36 -8.27 -16.58
C ILE A 53 0.95 -7.58 -16.97
N PRO A 54 1.12 -7.21 -18.25
CA PRO A 54 2.28 -6.45 -18.66
C PRO A 54 2.24 -5.03 -18.07
N PHE A 55 3.40 -4.50 -17.73
CA PHE A 55 3.53 -3.13 -17.27
C PHE A 55 4.74 -2.42 -17.88
N ILE A 56 4.59 -1.11 -18.02
CA ILE A 56 5.65 -0.14 -18.31
C ILE A 56 5.61 0.85 -17.16
N SER A 57 6.76 1.06 -16.52
CA SER A 57 6.87 2.02 -15.42
C SER A 57 6.88 3.46 -15.91
N PRO A 58 6.49 4.43 -15.07
CA PRO A 58 6.14 4.25 -13.67
C PRO A 58 4.73 3.69 -13.46
N VAL A 59 4.60 2.76 -12.53
CA VAL A 59 3.35 2.06 -12.25
C VAL A 59 3.18 1.75 -10.76
N VAL A 60 1.94 1.79 -10.30
CA VAL A 60 1.52 1.37 -8.97
C VAL A 60 0.61 0.16 -9.09
N PHE A 61 0.77 -0.80 -8.18
CA PHE A 61 -0.23 -1.86 -7.99
C PHE A 61 -0.82 -1.74 -6.58
N CYS A 62 -2.14 -1.69 -6.51
CA CYS A 62 -2.94 -1.70 -5.27
C CYS A 62 -3.58 -3.07 -5.14
N ILE A 63 -3.05 -3.93 -4.28
CA ILE A 63 -3.44 -5.33 -4.13
C ILE A 63 -4.18 -5.50 -2.80
N ASN A 64 -5.35 -6.12 -2.85
CA ASN A 64 -6.13 -6.37 -1.64
C ASN A 64 -5.72 -7.68 -0.93
N GLU A 65 -6.33 -7.92 0.22
CA GLU A 65 -6.01 -9.08 1.08
C GLU A 65 -6.42 -10.44 0.51
N LYS A 66 -7.19 -10.45 -0.58
CA LYS A 66 -7.63 -11.67 -1.30
C LYS A 66 -6.81 -11.94 -2.55
N GLU A 67 -5.94 -11.02 -2.91
CA GLU A 67 -5.14 -11.08 -4.13
C GLU A 67 -3.69 -11.44 -3.82
N HIS A 68 -3.12 -12.16 -4.76
CA HIS A 68 -1.73 -12.54 -4.75
C HIS A 68 -1.02 -11.91 -5.96
N ILE A 69 0.10 -11.23 -5.72
CA ILE A 69 0.93 -10.65 -6.77
C ILE A 69 2.33 -11.27 -6.76
N VAL A 70 2.80 -11.61 -7.96
CA VAL A 70 4.19 -12.02 -8.21
C VAL A 70 4.80 -11.08 -9.23
N ILE A 71 5.99 -10.56 -8.93
CA ILE A 71 6.80 -9.77 -9.86
C ILE A 71 8.21 -10.34 -9.80
N ASN A 72 8.70 -10.82 -10.94
CA ASN A 72 10.02 -11.43 -11.04
C ASN A 72 11.00 -10.48 -11.74
N ASN A 73 12.24 -10.46 -11.26
CA ASN A 73 13.41 -9.88 -11.93
C ASN A 73 13.24 -8.44 -12.42
N CYS A 74 12.87 -7.52 -11.53
CA CYS A 74 12.95 -6.10 -11.81
C CYS A 74 14.42 -5.63 -11.86
N ASN A 75 14.74 -4.77 -12.84
CA ASN A 75 16.08 -4.19 -12.98
C ASN A 75 16.41 -3.21 -11.83
N LYS A 76 15.41 -2.68 -11.17
CA LYS A 76 15.53 -1.84 -9.96
C LYS A 76 14.65 -2.39 -8.85
N LYS A 77 14.97 -2.00 -7.63
CA LYS A 77 14.16 -2.36 -6.47
C LYS A 77 12.75 -1.78 -6.60
N ILE A 78 11.78 -2.61 -6.28
CA ILE A 78 10.39 -2.24 -6.10
C ILE A 78 10.17 -1.85 -4.64
N LYS A 79 9.37 -0.82 -4.40
CA LYS A 79 9.00 -0.36 -3.06
C LYS A 79 7.62 -0.90 -2.72
N VAL A 80 7.50 -1.54 -1.58
CA VAL A 80 6.25 -2.20 -1.16
C VAL A 80 5.87 -1.73 0.23
N ILE A 81 4.62 -1.33 0.40
CA ILE A 81 4.03 -1.02 1.71
C ILE A 81 2.87 -1.99 1.94
N TYR A 82 2.99 -2.76 3.01
CA TYR A 82 1.89 -3.58 3.54
C TYR A 82 1.20 -2.82 4.67
N PHE A 83 -0.12 -2.81 4.67
CA PHE A 83 -0.86 -2.18 5.76
C PHE A 83 -2.25 -2.80 5.96
N HIS A 84 -2.74 -2.68 7.19
CA HIS A 84 -4.11 -2.99 7.56
C HIS A 84 -4.97 -1.73 7.45
N PRO A 85 -6.26 -1.80 7.07
CA PRO A 85 -7.15 -0.63 6.97
C PRO A 85 -7.21 0.21 8.26
N SER A 86 -7.04 -0.40 9.42
CA SER A 86 -7.02 0.30 10.71
C SER A 86 -5.91 1.36 10.85
N ILE A 87 -4.91 1.37 9.98
CA ILE A 87 -3.93 2.45 9.90
C ILE A 87 -4.58 3.75 9.43
N ILE A 88 -5.60 3.68 8.59
CA ILE A 88 -6.33 4.84 8.09
C ILE A 88 -7.33 5.30 9.14
N ASN A 89 -8.17 4.40 9.62
CA ASN A 89 -9.12 4.64 10.71
C ASN A 89 -9.23 3.37 11.56
N CYS A 90 -9.12 3.48 12.87
CA CYS A 90 -9.08 2.34 13.79
C CYS A 90 -10.36 1.48 13.75
N GLU A 91 -11.49 2.02 13.29
CA GLU A 91 -12.75 1.29 13.11
C GLU A 91 -12.77 0.46 11.81
N LEU A 92 -11.85 0.71 10.85
CA LEU A 92 -11.80 -0.02 9.59
C LEU A 92 -11.09 -1.37 9.74
N ASN A 93 -11.70 -2.39 9.14
CA ASN A 93 -11.13 -3.72 8.99
C ASN A 93 -11.48 -4.33 7.62
N PHE A 94 -11.01 -5.53 7.30
CA PHE A 94 -11.27 -6.15 6.00
C PHE A 94 -12.72 -6.62 5.79
N GLU A 95 -13.54 -6.65 6.83
CA GLU A 95 -14.95 -7.01 6.74
C GLU A 95 -15.81 -5.80 6.39
N ASN A 96 -15.59 -4.69 7.11
CA ASN A 96 -16.41 -3.49 6.96
C ASN A 96 -15.91 -2.48 5.92
N VAL A 97 -14.63 -2.49 5.54
CA VAL A 97 -14.08 -1.52 4.57
C VAL A 97 -14.77 -1.56 3.19
N ARG A 98 -15.44 -2.67 2.86
CA ARG A 98 -16.23 -2.82 1.62
C ARG A 98 -17.70 -2.46 1.78
N ARG A 99 -18.22 -2.58 2.98
CA ARG A 99 -19.61 -2.29 3.30
C ARG A 99 -19.68 -1.77 4.73
N LEU A 100 -19.68 -0.46 4.83
CA LEU A 100 -19.80 0.20 6.13
C LEU A 100 -21.19 -0.04 6.76
N PRO A 101 -21.28 0.05 8.09
CA PRO A 101 -22.56 0.10 8.79
C PRO A 101 -23.45 1.27 8.28
N GLU A 102 -24.75 1.12 8.38
CA GLU A 102 -25.71 2.17 7.96
C GLU A 102 -25.58 3.45 8.78
N ASP A 103 -25.14 3.35 10.01
CA ASP A 103 -24.90 4.44 10.95
C ASP A 103 -23.44 4.95 10.96
N ALA A 104 -22.65 4.59 9.94
CA ALA A 104 -21.27 5.01 9.83
C ALA A 104 -21.13 6.54 9.87
N SER A 105 -20.18 7.03 10.65
CA SER A 105 -19.87 8.47 10.71
C SER A 105 -19.34 8.99 9.37
N VAL A 106 -19.50 10.30 9.13
CA VAL A 106 -18.97 10.94 7.92
C VAL A 106 -17.47 10.73 7.78
N THR A 107 -16.73 10.79 8.88
CA THR A 107 -15.29 10.55 8.89
C THR A 107 -14.98 9.11 8.46
N LEU A 108 -15.71 8.12 8.97
CA LEU A 108 -15.51 6.73 8.60
C LEU A 108 -15.81 6.48 7.12
N LEU A 109 -16.84 7.14 6.57
CA LEU A 109 -17.17 7.10 5.15
C LEU A 109 -16.04 7.66 4.29
N GLN A 110 -15.49 8.83 4.67
CA GLN A 110 -14.38 9.47 3.97
C GLN A 110 -13.11 8.62 4.02
N ASP A 111 -12.77 8.12 5.20
CA ASP A 111 -11.58 7.29 5.41
C ASP A 111 -11.69 5.94 4.68
N SER A 112 -12.90 5.36 4.62
CA SER A 112 -13.14 4.15 3.82
C SER A 112 -12.93 4.40 2.33
N TYR A 113 -13.33 5.56 1.82
CA TYR A 113 -13.20 5.90 0.40
C TYR A 113 -11.74 5.93 -0.09
N ILE A 114 -10.80 6.27 0.78
CA ILE A 114 -9.36 6.26 0.47
C ILE A 114 -8.88 4.87 0.02
N ASN A 115 -9.54 3.81 0.49
CA ASN A 115 -9.20 2.43 0.16
C ASN A 115 -9.74 1.94 -1.19
N LYS A 116 -10.46 2.77 -1.95
CA LYS A 116 -11.16 2.35 -3.18
C LYS A 116 -10.29 1.60 -4.18
N PHE A 117 -9.02 1.98 -4.33
CA PHE A 117 -8.10 1.34 -5.28
C PHE A 117 -7.69 -0.08 -4.87
N PHE A 118 -7.80 -0.41 -3.59
CA PHE A 118 -7.57 -1.78 -3.11
C PHE A 118 -8.84 -2.63 -3.19
N ILE A 119 -10.01 -2.01 -3.08
CA ILE A 119 -11.29 -2.72 -2.95
C ILE A 119 -11.97 -2.92 -4.31
N ASN A 120 -12.04 -1.85 -5.10
CA ASN A 120 -12.78 -1.87 -6.35
C ASN A 120 -12.06 -2.72 -7.40
N ARG A 121 -12.80 -3.61 -8.01
CA ARG A 121 -12.35 -4.44 -9.13
C ARG A 121 -13.45 -4.54 -10.16
N ASN A 122 -13.08 -4.39 -11.42
CA ASN A 122 -13.98 -4.59 -12.55
C ASN A 122 -13.17 -5.15 -13.75
N LYS A 123 -13.79 -5.25 -14.93
CA LYS A 123 -13.12 -5.78 -16.13
C LYS A 123 -11.94 -4.93 -16.58
N GLU A 124 -11.96 -3.63 -16.31
CA GLU A 124 -10.96 -2.66 -16.74
C GLU A 124 -9.94 -2.35 -15.66
N PHE A 125 -10.36 -2.37 -14.40
CA PHE A 125 -9.51 -2.03 -13.25
C PHE A 125 -9.19 -3.26 -12.40
N ILE A 126 -7.95 -3.67 -12.45
CA ILE A 126 -7.38 -4.84 -11.76
C ILE A 126 -6.38 -4.44 -10.66
N GLY A 127 -6.44 -3.20 -10.20
CA GLY A 127 -5.51 -2.66 -9.20
C GLY A 127 -4.19 -2.11 -9.77
N LYS A 128 -4.02 -2.09 -11.10
CA LYS A 128 -2.87 -1.46 -11.78
C LYS A 128 -3.19 -0.02 -12.11
N ILE A 129 -2.28 0.90 -11.79
CA ILE A 129 -2.40 2.34 -12.02
C ILE A 129 -1.11 2.84 -12.67
N ASN A 130 -1.21 3.38 -13.88
CA ASN A 130 -0.09 4.08 -14.50
C ASN A 130 -0.02 5.49 -13.91
N VAL A 131 1.16 5.93 -13.50
CA VAL A 131 1.37 7.24 -12.87
C VAL A 131 2.32 8.09 -13.68
N GLY A 132 2.17 9.42 -13.59
CA GLY A 132 3.04 10.35 -14.28
C GLY A 132 4.41 10.53 -13.59
N PRO A 133 5.40 11.15 -14.28
CA PRO A 133 6.75 11.34 -13.75
C PRO A 133 6.81 12.17 -12.45
N LEU A 134 5.94 13.17 -12.30
CA LEU A 134 5.88 13.98 -11.07
C LEU A 134 5.27 13.18 -9.92
N THR A 135 4.22 12.42 -10.21
CA THR A 135 3.53 11.58 -9.21
C THR A 135 4.45 10.49 -8.68
N VAL A 136 5.20 9.80 -9.56
CA VAL A 136 6.12 8.74 -9.13
C VAL A 136 7.24 9.29 -8.25
N LYS A 137 7.75 10.49 -8.55
CA LYS A 137 8.77 11.15 -7.72
C LYS A 137 8.25 11.43 -6.31
N ASN A 138 7.02 11.95 -6.21
CA ASN A 138 6.38 12.18 -4.91
C ASN A 138 6.15 10.87 -4.16
N PHE A 139 5.63 9.84 -4.82
CA PHE A 139 5.41 8.52 -4.21
C PHE A 139 6.72 7.90 -3.72
N SER A 140 7.79 8.02 -4.50
CA SER A 140 9.11 7.54 -4.09
C SER A 140 9.59 8.22 -2.81
N LEU A 141 9.48 9.56 -2.73
CA LEU A 141 9.85 10.34 -1.53
C LEU A 141 9.00 9.95 -0.32
N LEU A 142 7.69 9.75 -0.48
CA LEU A 142 6.81 9.33 0.60
C LEU A 142 7.14 7.91 1.09
N CYS A 143 7.43 6.97 0.18
CA CYS A 143 7.88 5.62 0.53
C CYS A 143 9.20 5.65 1.31
N ASP A 144 10.18 6.46 0.86
CA ASP A 144 11.47 6.58 1.52
C ASP A 144 11.34 7.24 2.90
N SER A 145 10.49 8.28 3.01
CA SER A 145 10.18 8.93 4.29
C SER A 145 9.49 7.97 5.26
N PHE A 146 8.54 7.18 4.78
CA PHE A 146 7.89 6.14 5.57
C PHE A 146 8.90 5.09 6.06
N ASN A 147 9.76 4.59 5.17
CA ASN A 147 10.79 3.63 5.52
C ASN A 147 11.75 4.19 6.58
N ASN A 148 12.24 5.40 6.36
CA ASN A 148 13.16 6.06 7.28
C ASN A 148 12.54 6.25 8.67
N GLU A 149 11.30 6.74 8.75
CA GLU A 149 10.62 6.97 10.02
C GLU A 149 10.33 5.64 10.76
N SER A 150 9.80 4.65 10.05
CA SER A 150 9.42 3.36 10.65
C SER A 150 10.62 2.48 11.05
N SER A 151 11.77 2.63 10.36
CA SER A 151 12.98 1.86 10.64
C SER A 151 13.84 2.52 11.74
N ASN A 152 13.98 3.83 11.72
CA ASN A 152 14.85 4.54 12.65
C ASN A 152 14.16 4.92 13.95
N GLN A 153 12.87 5.26 13.93
CA GLN A 153 12.06 5.57 15.10
C GLN A 153 12.74 6.59 16.06
N PHE A 154 13.38 7.61 15.48
CA PHE A 154 14.16 8.58 16.26
C PHE A 154 13.29 9.50 17.15
N ARG A 155 12.01 9.62 16.85
CA ARG A 155 11.07 10.50 17.52
C ARG A 155 9.94 9.72 18.15
N GLU A 156 9.46 10.14 19.29
CA GLU A 156 8.30 9.54 19.96
C GLU A 156 7.04 9.47 19.07
N HIS A 157 6.92 10.43 18.13
CA HIS A 157 5.77 10.53 17.22
C HIS A 157 5.95 9.76 15.90
N TRP A 158 6.94 8.86 15.80
CA TRP A 158 7.16 8.07 14.60
C TRP A 158 5.92 7.29 14.11
N PRO A 159 5.00 6.76 14.97
CA PRO A 159 3.80 6.09 14.51
C PRO A 159 2.85 7.03 13.76
N CYS A 160 2.61 8.22 14.29
CA CYS A 160 1.76 9.23 13.66
C CYS A 160 2.35 9.72 12.33
N ARG A 161 3.66 9.92 12.28
CA ARG A 161 4.36 10.36 11.06
C ARG A 161 4.32 9.27 9.98
N SER A 162 4.60 8.03 10.35
CA SER A 162 4.53 6.89 9.44
C SER A 162 3.12 6.74 8.84
N ARG A 163 2.09 6.88 9.68
CA ARG A 163 0.69 6.90 9.24
C ARG A 163 0.43 8.07 8.28
N SER A 164 0.92 9.28 8.57
CA SER A 164 0.74 10.45 7.71
C SER A 164 1.30 10.24 6.31
N TYR A 165 2.47 9.61 6.17
CA TYR A 165 3.04 9.31 4.85
C TYR A 165 2.18 8.33 4.05
N ILE A 166 1.61 7.31 4.69
CA ILE A 166 0.66 6.40 4.02
C ILE A 166 -0.59 7.16 3.58
N MET A 167 -1.16 7.99 4.46
CA MET A 167 -2.34 8.79 4.14
C MET A 167 -2.08 9.73 2.96
N GLU A 168 -0.97 10.46 2.96
CA GLU A 168 -0.58 11.37 1.89
C GLU A 168 -0.38 10.64 0.56
N LEU A 169 0.26 9.45 0.61
CA LEU A 169 0.44 8.60 -0.56
C LEU A 169 -0.91 8.18 -1.16
N LEU A 170 -1.85 7.73 -0.33
CA LEU A 170 -3.18 7.30 -0.77
C LEU A 170 -4.03 8.48 -1.29
N PHE A 171 -3.97 9.64 -0.65
CA PHE A 171 -4.62 10.86 -1.15
C PHE A 171 -4.03 11.32 -2.48
N SER A 172 -2.71 11.31 -2.62
CA SER A 172 -2.04 11.65 -3.88
C SER A 172 -2.42 10.68 -5.00
N LEU A 173 -2.63 9.41 -4.67
CA LEU A 173 -3.13 8.41 -5.60
C LEU A 173 -4.56 8.71 -6.05
N LEU A 174 -5.43 9.15 -5.13
CA LEU A 174 -6.80 9.59 -5.45
C LEU A 174 -6.79 10.76 -6.43
N LEU A 175 -5.97 11.78 -6.16
CA LEU A 175 -5.88 12.99 -6.98
C LEU A 175 -5.29 12.72 -8.38
N SER A 176 -4.38 11.75 -8.51
CA SER A 176 -3.80 11.40 -9.81
C SER A 176 -4.76 10.60 -10.71
N HIS A 177 -5.93 10.22 -10.22
CA HIS A 177 -6.91 9.37 -10.91
C HIS A 177 -8.28 10.05 -11.10
N LEU A 178 -8.40 11.32 -10.72
CA LEU A 178 -9.53 12.19 -11.05
C LEU A 178 -9.30 12.85 -12.41
#